data_5c1cfcf71cc4dd3dfa3be2eaa39bbf0b
#
_entry.id   5c1cfcf71cc4dd3dfa3be2eaa39bbf0b
#
_cell.length_a   1.000
_cell.length_b   1.000
_cell.length_c   1.000
_cell.angle_alpha   90.00
_cell.angle_beta   90.00
_cell.angle_gamma   90.00
#
_symmetry.space_group_name_H-M   'P 1'
#
loop_
_entity.id
_entity.type
_entity.pdbx_description
1 polymer ?
#
loop_
_entity_poly.entity_id
_entity_poly.type
_entity_poly.pdbx_seq_one_letter_code
_entity_poly.pdbx_strand_id
1 'polypeptide(L)'
;MYDIQEIRKDFPILGREVYGRPLVYLDNGATTQKPRCVVEAMTDEYYNVNANVHRGVHFLSQQATELHEAARETVRRFLNARSPAEIVFTRGTTESINLVASCFGEAFMREGDEVILSEMEHHSNIVSWQLLQARKGIKLRVVPINDRGELMLDEYERLFNDRTRIVSVTHVSNVLGTVNPVRRMIEIAHSYSVPVLVDGAQSTPHFAVDMQSXXXXXXXXXSADIRFTAPRAWACFMAKRRGSTGCRLIWEAAR
;
A
#
# COMPACT_ATOMS: atom_id res chain seq x y z
N MET A 1 -13.51 14.81 23.11
CA MET A 1 -13.41 13.36 23.34
C MET A 1 -14.34 12.66 22.36
N TYR A 2 -13.91 11.55 21.70
CA TYR A 2 -14.80 10.80 20.81
C TYR A 2 -15.90 10.10 21.58
N ASP A 3 -17.14 10.23 21.11
CA ASP A 3 -18.23 9.40 21.62
C ASP A 3 -18.19 8.04 20.93
N ILE A 4 -17.59 7.09 21.61
CA ILE A 4 -17.39 5.74 21.08
C ILE A 4 -18.74 5.05 20.81
N GLN A 5 -19.76 5.32 21.61
CA GLN A 5 -21.08 4.69 21.44
C GLN A 5 -21.77 5.21 20.17
N GLU A 6 -21.62 6.49 19.86
CA GLU A 6 -22.13 7.04 18.61
C GLU A 6 -21.38 6.46 17.40
N ILE A 7 -20.03 6.43 17.45
CA ILE A 7 -19.24 5.87 16.37
C ILE A 7 -19.59 4.38 16.10
N ARG A 8 -19.82 3.61 17.18
CA ARG A 8 -20.16 2.18 17.04
C ARG A 8 -21.48 1.97 16.26
N LYS A 9 -22.40 2.94 16.29
CA LYS A 9 -23.68 2.85 15.54
C LYS A 9 -23.45 2.81 14.01
N ASP A 10 -22.35 3.37 13.54
CA ASP A 10 -22.00 3.34 12.12
C ASP A 10 -21.61 1.93 11.65
N PHE A 11 -21.32 1.00 12.59
CA PHE A 11 -20.86 -0.35 12.31
C PHE A 11 -21.90 -1.37 12.81
N PRO A 12 -22.91 -1.72 11.99
CA PRO A 12 -24.02 -2.58 12.45
C PRO A 12 -23.59 -3.91 13.07
N ILE A 13 -22.50 -4.48 12.59
CA ILE A 13 -21.98 -5.76 13.11
C ILE A 13 -21.60 -5.66 14.60
N LEU A 14 -21.20 -4.48 15.07
CA LEU A 14 -20.79 -4.29 16.47
C LEU A 14 -21.99 -4.25 17.43
N GLY A 15 -23.21 -4.23 16.90
CA GLY A 15 -24.43 -4.36 17.69
C GLY A 15 -24.85 -5.80 17.99
N ARG A 16 -24.08 -6.80 17.47
CA ARG A 16 -24.40 -8.21 17.70
C ARG A 16 -24.03 -8.66 19.11
N GLU A 17 -24.73 -9.68 19.57
CA GLU A 17 -24.33 -10.44 20.75
C GLU A 17 -23.73 -11.79 20.35
N VAL A 18 -22.76 -12.24 21.11
CA VAL A 18 -22.09 -13.53 20.96
C VAL A 18 -22.08 -14.19 22.35
N TYR A 19 -22.71 -15.36 22.46
CA TYR A 19 -22.87 -16.08 23.71
C TYR A 19 -23.54 -15.22 24.81
N GLY A 20 -24.53 -14.40 24.41
CA GLY A 20 -25.27 -13.53 25.34
C GLY A 20 -24.51 -12.33 25.86
N ARG A 21 -23.40 -11.94 25.19
CA ARG A 21 -22.60 -10.77 25.55
C ARG A 21 -22.37 -9.89 24.31
N PRO A 22 -22.23 -8.57 24.49
CA PRO A 22 -21.92 -7.70 23.34
C PRO A 22 -20.63 -8.14 22.63
N LEU A 23 -20.65 -8.10 21.29
CA LEU A 23 -19.48 -8.45 20.48
C LEU A 23 -18.28 -7.56 20.81
N VAL A 24 -17.15 -8.19 21.14
CA VAL A 24 -15.84 -7.55 21.19
C VAL A 24 -15.05 -8.07 20.00
N TYR A 25 -14.62 -7.17 19.10
CA TYR A 25 -13.86 -7.52 17.91
C TYR A 25 -12.51 -6.82 17.93
N LEU A 26 -11.43 -7.58 18.03
CA LEU A 26 -10.07 -7.05 18.19
C LEU A 26 -9.17 -7.39 17.01
N ASP A 27 -9.72 -7.91 15.90
CA ASP A 27 -8.95 -8.37 14.76
C ASP A 27 -9.05 -7.44 13.54
N ASN A 28 -9.22 -6.13 13.78
CA ASN A 28 -9.25 -5.13 12.70
C ASN A 28 -7.90 -5.06 11.93
N GLY A 29 -6.81 -5.48 12.55
CA GLY A 29 -5.51 -5.58 11.89
C GLY A 29 -5.51 -6.56 10.73
N ALA A 30 -6.32 -7.61 10.78
CA ALA A 30 -6.48 -8.58 9.69
C ALA A 30 -7.65 -8.19 8.77
N THR A 31 -8.80 -7.82 9.34
CA THR A 31 -10.01 -7.45 8.57
C THR A 31 -10.78 -6.37 9.32
N THR A 32 -10.80 -5.18 8.77
CA THR A 32 -11.53 -4.05 9.36
C THR A 32 -13.04 -4.21 9.10
N GLN A 33 -13.85 -4.00 10.13
CA GLN A 33 -15.30 -4.00 10.00
C GLN A 33 -15.76 -2.80 9.15
N LYS A 34 -16.84 -2.97 8.41
CA LYS A 34 -17.30 -1.98 7.44
C LYS A 34 -18.43 -1.12 8.03
N PRO A 35 -18.32 0.20 7.93
CA PRO A 35 -19.45 1.05 8.34
C PRO A 35 -20.59 0.98 7.32
N ARG A 36 -21.77 1.30 7.79
CA ARG A 36 -23.01 1.28 7.00
C ARG A 36 -22.86 2.05 5.68
N CYS A 37 -22.32 3.26 5.74
CA CYS A 37 -22.15 4.12 4.55
C CYS A 37 -21.35 3.45 3.42
N VAL A 38 -20.35 2.63 3.77
CA VAL A 38 -19.55 1.92 2.74
C VAL A 38 -20.38 0.80 2.09
N VAL A 39 -21.12 0.05 2.90
CA VAL A 39 -21.97 -1.03 2.38
C VAL A 39 -23.08 -0.45 1.49
N GLU A 40 -23.70 0.64 1.95
CA GLU A 40 -24.74 1.34 1.18
C GLU A 40 -24.21 1.89 -0.14
N ALA A 41 -23.04 2.50 -0.14
CA ALA A 41 -22.42 3.02 -1.37
C ALA A 41 -22.15 1.92 -2.39
N MET A 42 -21.69 0.73 -1.94
CA MET A 42 -21.51 -0.42 -2.83
C MET A 42 -22.84 -0.90 -3.39
N THR A 43 -23.84 -0.98 -2.55
CA THR A 43 -25.16 -1.44 -2.95
C THR A 43 -25.77 -0.46 -3.96
N ASP A 44 -25.62 0.82 -3.71
CA ASP A 44 -26.11 1.88 -4.61
C ASP A 44 -25.39 1.82 -5.97
N GLU A 45 -24.08 1.60 -5.97
CA GLU A 45 -23.33 1.44 -7.22
C GLU A 45 -23.90 0.29 -8.07
N TYR A 46 -24.12 -0.88 -7.45
CA TYR A 46 -24.64 -2.03 -8.18
C TYR A 46 -26.07 -1.83 -8.69
N TYR A 47 -26.92 -1.16 -7.93
CA TYR A 47 -28.31 -0.99 -8.31
C TYR A 47 -28.53 0.16 -9.29
N ASN A 48 -27.70 1.22 -9.22
CA ASN A 48 -28.05 2.47 -9.89
C ASN A 48 -27.00 2.97 -10.88
N VAL A 49 -25.73 2.56 -10.78
CA VAL A 49 -24.63 3.17 -11.56
C VAL A 49 -23.76 2.14 -12.28
N ASN A 50 -23.91 0.86 -12.02
CA ASN A 50 -23.00 -0.19 -12.48
C ASN A 50 -22.81 -0.15 -14.00
N ALA A 51 -21.63 0.27 -14.45
CA ALA A 51 -21.28 0.38 -15.87
C ALA A 51 -19.75 0.37 -16.06
N ASN A 52 -19.32 0.15 -17.30
CA ASN A 52 -17.91 0.11 -17.65
C ASN A 52 -17.28 1.51 -17.54
N VAL A 53 -16.29 1.65 -16.66
CA VAL A 53 -15.58 2.92 -16.43
C VAL A 53 -14.66 3.23 -17.62
N HIS A 54 -14.67 4.49 -18.09
CA HIS A 54 -13.83 5.06 -19.16
C HIS A 54 -14.09 4.55 -20.59
N ARG A 55 -14.99 3.60 -20.81
CA ARG A 55 -15.13 2.98 -22.14
C ARG A 55 -16.51 3.13 -22.78
N GLY A 56 -17.51 3.56 -22.04
CA GLY A 56 -18.86 3.75 -22.56
C GLY A 56 -19.14 5.21 -22.88
N VAL A 57 -20.01 5.41 -23.89
CA VAL A 57 -20.44 6.76 -24.27
C VAL A 57 -21.88 7.04 -23.81
N HIS A 58 -22.42 6.20 -22.93
CA HIS A 58 -23.77 6.35 -22.41
C HIS A 58 -23.76 6.86 -20.95
N PHE A 59 -24.90 7.34 -20.52
CA PHE A 59 -25.10 8.02 -19.23
C PHE A 59 -24.47 7.28 -18.03
N LEU A 60 -24.79 5.98 -17.86
CA LEU A 60 -24.28 5.23 -16.71
C LEU A 60 -22.74 5.12 -16.72
N SER A 61 -22.13 4.97 -17.91
CA SER A 61 -20.67 4.90 -18.01
C SER A 61 -20.03 6.24 -17.62
N GLN A 62 -20.68 7.37 -17.98
CA GLN A 62 -20.19 8.68 -17.56
C GLN A 62 -20.27 8.84 -16.03
N GLN A 63 -21.42 8.48 -15.45
CA GLN A 63 -21.58 8.52 -13.97
C GLN A 63 -20.55 7.64 -13.26
N ALA A 64 -20.40 6.40 -13.70
CA ALA A 64 -19.42 5.48 -13.10
C ALA A 64 -18.00 6.05 -13.20
N THR A 65 -17.66 6.65 -14.32
CA THR A 65 -16.35 7.29 -14.53
C THR A 65 -16.16 8.48 -13.58
N GLU A 66 -17.16 9.34 -13.45
CA GLU A 66 -17.11 10.50 -12.56
C GLU A 66 -16.91 10.06 -11.10
N LEU A 67 -17.64 9.05 -10.64
CA LEU A 67 -17.51 8.51 -9.28
C LEU A 67 -16.13 7.90 -9.06
N HIS A 68 -15.62 7.16 -10.03
CA HIS A 68 -14.29 6.54 -9.96
C HIS A 68 -13.19 7.61 -9.83
N GLU A 69 -13.25 8.66 -10.67
CA GLU A 69 -12.24 9.73 -10.63
C GLU A 69 -12.39 10.61 -9.38
N ALA A 70 -13.60 10.81 -8.88
CA ALA A 70 -13.83 11.51 -7.61
C ALA A 70 -13.22 10.72 -6.43
N ALA A 71 -13.36 9.39 -6.45
CA ALA A 71 -12.72 8.53 -5.46
C ALA A 71 -11.19 8.64 -5.54
N ARG A 72 -10.63 8.63 -6.76
CA ARG A 72 -9.18 8.81 -6.99
C ARG A 72 -8.69 10.14 -6.43
N GLU A 73 -9.42 11.22 -6.68
CA GLU A 73 -9.08 12.55 -6.17
C GLU A 73 -9.16 12.60 -4.62
N THR A 74 -10.14 11.90 -4.02
CA THR A 74 -10.25 11.79 -2.56
C THR A 74 -9.01 11.10 -1.97
N VAL A 75 -8.58 10.00 -2.56
CA VAL A 75 -7.36 9.28 -2.13
C VAL A 75 -6.12 10.17 -2.35
N ARG A 76 -6.05 10.88 -3.49
CA ARG A 76 -4.95 11.80 -3.76
C ARG A 76 -4.81 12.83 -2.62
N ARG A 77 -5.93 13.44 -2.23
CA ARG A 77 -5.91 14.43 -1.13
C ARG A 77 -5.54 13.81 0.21
N PHE A 78 -6.11 12.65 0.50
CA PHE A 78 -5.87 11.93 1.76
C PHE A 78 -4.38 11.60 1.97
N LEU A 79 -3.69 11.22 0.88
CA LEU A 79 -2.27 10.87 0.91
C LEU A 79 -1.35 12.07 0.58
N ASN A 80 -1.91 13.23 0.30
CA ASN A 80 -1.18 14.41 -0.17
C ASN A 80 -0.32 14.11 -1.40
N ALA A 81 -0.87 13.34 -2.36
CA ALA A 81 -0.18 13.10 -3.63
C ALA A 81 -0.29 14.34 -4.54
N ARG A 82 0.67 14.53 -5.44
CA ARG A 82 0.73 15.70 -6.32
C ARG A 82 -0.34 15.68 -7.42
N SER A 83 -0.67 14.47 -7.88
CA SER A 83 -1.55 14.30 -9.03
C SER A 83 -2.39 13.04 -8.88
N PRO A 84 -3.65 13.03 -9.35
CA PRO A 84 -4.44 11.80 -9.41
C PRO A 84 -3.76 10.69 -10.22
N ALA A 85 -2.91 11.06 -11.19
CA ALA A 85 -2.16 10.09 -12.00
C ALA A 85 -1.13 9.28 -11.18
N GLU A 86 -0.84 9.70 -9.94
CA GLU A 86 0.02 8.94 -9.04
C GLU A 86 -0.75 7.87 -8.25
N ILE A 87 -2.09 7.84 -8.36
CA ILE A 87 -2.93 6.89 -7.63
C ILE A 87 -3.33 5.76 -8.58
N VAL A 88 -2.98 4.54 -8.20
CA VAL A 88 -3.34 3.32 -8.94
C VAL A 88 -4.14 2.43 -8.00
N PHE A 89 -5.37 2.10 -8.36
CA PHE A 89 -6.19 1.17 -7.58
C PHE A 89 -5.83 -0.27 -7.94
N THR A 90 -5.68 -1.10 -6.92
CA THR A 90 -5.41 -2.54 -7.03
C THR A 90 -6.31 -3.29 -6.05
N ARG A 91 -6.32 -4.62 -6.11
CA ARG A 91 -7.16 -5.46 -5.25
C ARG A 91 -6.59 -5.69 -3.85
N GLY A 92 -5.49 -5.01 -3.51
CA GLY A 92 -4.87 -5.11 -2.19
C GLY A 92 -3.36 -4.90 -2.25
N THR A 93 -2.74 -4.73 -1.09
CA THR A 93 -1.29 -4.49 -0.98
C THR A 93 -0.47 -5.61 -1.64
N THR A 94 -0.92 -6.86 -1.53
CA THR A 94 -0.25 -7.99 -2.18
C THR A 94 -0.15 -7.78 -3.69
N GLU A 95 -1.26 -7.38 -4.34
CA GLU A 95 -1.23 -7.08 -5.77
C GLU A 95 -0.33 -5.89 -6.09
N SER A 96 -0.39 -4.84 -5.27
CA SER A 96 0.47 -3.66 -5.47
C SER A 96 1.95 -4.02 -5.43
N ILE A 97 2.38 -4.81 -4.44
CA ILE A 97 3.78 -5.23 -4.32
C ILE A 97 4.17 -6.14 -5.49
N ASN A 98 3.30 -7.09 -5.86
CA ASN A 98 3.56 -7.96 -7.02
C ASN A 98 3.66 -7.15 -8.32
N LEU A 99 2.82 -6.14 -8.50
CA LEU A 99 2.88 -5.26 -9.67
C LEU A 99 4.24 -4.55 -9.74
N VAL A 100 4.70 -3.98 -8.61
CA VAL A 100 6.01 -3.32 -8.56
C VAL A 100 7.13 -4.35 -8.78
N ALA A 101 7.11 -5.48 -8.07
CA ALA A 101 8.15 -6.51 -8.18
C ALA A 101 8.25 -7.03 -9.62
N SER A 102 7.12 -7.25 -10.28
CA SER A 102 7.10 -7.73 -11.66
C SER A 102 7.59 -6.65 -12.63
N CYS A 103 6.94 -5.47 -12.63
CA CYS A 103 7.26 -4.42 -13.62
C CYS A 103 8.66 -3.84 -13.41
N PHE A 104 9.03 -3.52 -12.16
CA PHE A 104 10.34 -3.00 -11.84
C PHE A 104 11.41 -4.05 -12.07
N GLY A 105 11.13 -5.28 -11.63
CA GLY A 105 12.05 -6.40 -11.81
C GLY A 105 12.35 -6.68 -13.28
N GLU A 106 11.31 -6.69 -14.12
CA GLU A 106 11.52 -6.92 -15.56
C GLU A 106 12.27 -5.78 -16.23
N ALA A 107 11.96 -4.53 -15.87
CA ALA A 107 12.50 -3.35 -16.55
C ALA A 107 13.94 -3.01 -16.10
N PHE A 108 14.27 -3.23 -14.81
CA PHE A 108 15.48 -2.64 -14.23
C PHE A 108 16.42 -3.62 -13.55
N MET A 109 16.05 -4.91 -13.41
CA MET A 109 16.86 -5.84 -12.65
C MET A 109 17.40 -6.97 -13.53
N ARG A 110 18.60 -7.41 -13.21
CA ARG A 110 19.31 -8.50 -13.88
C ARG A 110 19.77 -9.50 -12.84
N GLU A 111 20.23 -10.66 -13.27
CA GLU A 111 20.81 -11.68 -12.40
C GLU A 111 21.91 -11.07 -11.52
N GLY A 112 21.86 -11.37 -10.24
CA GLY A 112 22.80 -10.88 -9.25
C GLY A 112 22.50 -9.51 -8.66
N ASP A 113 21.50 -8.78 -9.21
CA ASP A 113 21.05 -7.52 -8.59
C ASP A 113 20.32 -7.81 -7.27
N GLU A 114 20.28 -6.82 -6.38
CA GLU A 114 19.84 -7.02 -5.01
C GLU A 114 18.61 -6.17 -4.63
N VAL A 115 17.74 -6.78 -3.84
CA VAL A 115 16.60 -6.12 -3.17
C VAL A 115 16.87 -6.15 -1.67
N ILE A 116 16.76 -5.00 -1.00
CA ILE A 116 16.85 -4.96 0.46
C ILE A 116 15.43 -5.02 1.05
N LEU A 117 15.21 -5.97 1.96
CA LEU A 117 13.98 -6.16 2.73
C LEU A 117 14.30 -6.05 4.21
N SER A 118 13.29 -5.93 5.08
CA SER A 118 13.52 -6.08 6.51
C SER A 118 13.06 -7.45 7.02
N GLU A 119 13.58 -7.84 8.18
CA GLU A 119 13.22 -9.09 8.85
C GLU A 119 11.75 -9.11 9.31
N MET A 120 11.11 -7.93 9.44
CA MET A 120 9.75 -7.81 9.94
C MET A 120 8.68 -7.66 8.84
N GLU A 121 9.00 -7.99 7.59
CA GLU A 121 8.07 -7.82 6.47
C GLU A 121 6.88 -8.78 6.54
N HIS A 122 5.73 -8.30 6.09
CA HIS A 122 4.59 -9.17 5.81
C HIS A 122 4.94 -10.10 4.63
N HIS A 123 4.39 -11.32 4.64
CA HIS A 123 4.66 -12.32 3.60
C HIS A 123 4.46 -11.78 2.17
N SER A 124 3.49 -10.88 1.96
CA SER A 124 3.29 -10.26 0.64
C SER A 124 4.53 -9.50 0.16
N ASN A 125 5.30 -8.93 1.09
CA ASN A 125 6.53 -8.18 0.74
C ASN A 125 7.78 -9.06 0.76
N ILE A 126 7.66 -10.34 1.09
CA ILE A 126 8.76 -11.30 0.99
C ILE A 126 8.57 -12.16 -0.27
N VAL A 127 7.41 -12.81 -0.36
CA VAL A 127 7.15 -13.81 -1.40
C VAL A 127 7.16 -13.20 -2.81
N SER A 128 6.66 -11.97 -2.96
CA SER A 128 6.71 -11.29 -4.27
C SER A 128 8.14 -11.18 -4.81
N TRP A 129 9.09 -10.86 -3.94
CA TRP A 129 10.51 -10.74 -4.33
C TRP A 129 11.17 -12.12 -4.46
N GLN A 130 10.76 -13.11 -3.65
CA GLN A 130 11.24 -14.50 -3.81
C GLN A 130 10.81 -15.08 -5.17
N LEU A 131 9.60 -14.77 -5.63
CA LEU A 131 9.15 -15.19 -6.96
C LEU A 131 10.01 -14.54 -8.06
N LEU A 132 10.37 -13.28 -7.89
CA LEU A 132 11.29 -12.62 -8.82
C LEU A 132 12.70 -13.22 -8.73
N GLN A 133 13.17 -13.54 -7.51
CA GLN A 133 14.45 -14.22 -7.29
C GLN A 133 14.51 -15.55 -8.06
N ALA A 134 13.46 -16.35 -7.96
CA ALA A 134 13.39 -17.64 -8.64
C ALA A 134 13.42 -17.50 -10.17
N ARG A 135 12.84 -16.42 -10.70
CA ARG A 135 12.75 -16.19 -12.15
C ARG A 135 14.00 -15.51 -12.74
N LYS A 136 14.62 -14.57 -12.01
CA LYS A 136 15.67 -13.71 -12.55
C LYS A 136 17.04 -13.85 -11.86
N GLY A 137 17.13 -14.67 -10.81
CA GLY A 137 18.42 -14.84 -10.10
C GLY A 137 18.85 -13.62 -9.29
N ILE A 138 17.92 -12.76 -8.89
CA ILE A 138 18.24 -11.64 -8.00
C ILE A 138 18.54 -12.16 -6.60
N LYS A 139 19.08 -11.32 -5.74
CA LYS A 139 19.37 -11.67 -4.35
C LYS A 139 18.57 -10.82 -3.38
N LEU A 140 18.11 -11.43 -2.31
CA LEU A 140 17.42 -10.73 -1.22
C LEU A 140 18.41 -10.51 -0.08
N ARG A 141 18.51 -9.25 0.36
CA ARG A 141 19.33 -8.84 1.50
C ARG A 141 18.39 -8.40 2.61
N VAL A 142 18.59 -8.89 3.81
CA VAL A 142 17.63 -8.67 4.90
C VAL A 142 18.27 -7.83 5.99
N VAL A 143 17.59 -6.73 6.34
CA VAL A 143 17.98 -5.87 7.48
C VAL A 143 17.51 -6.57 8.76
N PRO A 144 18.42 -6.86 9.69
CA PRO A 144 18.02 -7.51 10.95
C PRO A 144 17.32 -6.55 11.92
N ILE A 145 16.67 -7.14 12.91
CA ILE A 145 16.09 -6.41 14.05
C ILE A 145 16.90 -6.71 15.33
N ASN A 146 16.82 -5.79 16.28
CA ASN A 146 17.41 -5.98 17.60
C ASN A 146 16.38 -6.65 18.53
N ASP A 147 16.79 -6.96 19.77
CA ASP A 147 15.94 -7.62 20.77
C ASP A 147 14.70 -6.79 21.17
N ARG A 148 14.66 -5.51 20.81
CA ARG A 148 13.49 -4.64 21.05
C ARG A 148 12.54 -4.61 19.85
N GLY A 149 12.85 -5.36 18.79
CA GLY A 149 12.05 -5.38 17.56
C GLY A 149 12.21 -4.12 16.72
N GLU A 150 13.36 -3.45 16.79
CA GLU A 150 13.68 -2.26 16.00
C GLU A 150 14.69 -2.60 14.90
N LEU A 151 14.54 -2.01 13.71
CA LEU A 151 15.49 -2.22 12.61
C LEU A 151 16.87 -1.65 12.94
N MET A 152 17.91 -2.42 12.64
CA MET A 152 19.31 -2.01 12.85
C MET A 152 19.75 -1.15 11.66
N LEU A 153 19.63 0.18 11.78
CA LEU A 153 19.92 1.11 10.67
C LEU A 153 21.39 1.09 10.22
N ASP A 154 22.33 0.81 11.12
CA ASP A 154 23.74 0.68 10.77
C ASP A 154 23.94 -0.53 9.83
N GLU A 155 23.26 -1.65 10.12
CA GLU A 155 23.30 -2.82 9.25
C GLU A 155 22.58 -2.54 7.94
N TYR A 156 21.45 -1.81 7.97
CA TYR A 156 20.74 -1.39 6.77
C TYR A 156 21.67 -0.63 5.83
N GLU A 157 22.41 0.35 6.34
CA GLU A 157 23.32 1.15 5.51
C GLU A 157 24.48 0.31 4.93
N ARG A 158 24.96 -0.68 5.68
CA ARG A 158 26.02 -1.60 5.21
C ARG A 158 25.59 -2.52 4.06
N LEU A 159 24.27 -2.73 3.87
CA LEU A 159 23.79 -3.62 2.80
C LEU A 159 23.88 -2.99 1.41
N PHE A 160 24.01 -1.65 1.31
CA PHE A 160 24.03 -0.98 0.02
C PHE A 160 25.34 -1.22 -0.74
N ASN A 161 25.20 -1.51 -2.02
CA ASN A 161 26.33 -1.70 -2.94
C ASN A 161 25.88 -1.45 -4.38
N ASP A 162 26.79 -1.58 -5.36
CA ASP A 162 26.51 -1.30 -6.77
C ASP A 162 25.43 -2.20 -7.39
N ARG A 163 25.03 -3.28 -6.73
CA ARG A 163 23.99 -4.21 -7.19
C ARG A 163 22.63 -3.89 -6.56
N THR A 164 22.57 -3.05 -5.54
CA THR A 164 21.29 -2.72 -4.89
C THR A 164 20.41 -1.91 -5.85
N ARG A 165 19.20 -2.42 -6.13
CA ARG A 165 18.27 -1.78 -7.08
C ARG A 165 17.04 -1.18 -6.44
N ILE A 166 16.57 -1.74 -5.33
CA ILE A 166 15.38 -1.26 -4.64
C ILE A 166 15.41 -1.72 -3.19
N VAL A 167 14.84 -0.89 -2.32
CA VAL A 167 14.50 -1.26 -0.94
C VAL A 167 13.00 -1.46 -0.88
N SER A 168 12.52 -2.50 -0.18
CA SER A 168 11.09 -2.72 0.01
C SER A 168 10.83 -3.04 1.48
N VAL A 169 10.23 -2.09 2.23
CA VAL A 169 10.14 -2.18 3.69
C VAL A 169 8.77 -1.75 4.21
N THR A 170 8.36 -2.38 5.30
CA THR A 170 7.12 -2.00 5.99
C THR A 170 7.30 -0.73 6.83
N HIS A 171 6.29 0.15 6.80
CA HIS A 171 6.28 1.35 7.66
C HIS A 171 5.94 0.99 9.11
N VAL A 172 4.96 0.10 9.30
CA VAL A 172 4.57 -0.39 10.64
C VAL A 172 4.43 -1.91 10.56
N SER A 173 5.12 -2.61 11.44
CA SER A 173 5.04 -4.07 11.47
C SER A 173 3.64 -4.53 11.88
N ASN A 174 3.07 -5.44 11.12
CA ASN A 174 1.78 -6.05 11.44
C ASN A 174 1.85 -7.01 12.63
N VAL A 175 3.03 -7.45 12.99
CA VAL A 175 3.26 -8.41 14.10
C VAL A 175 3.71 -7.67 15.35
N LEU A 176 4.73 -6.81 15.23
CA LEU A 176 5.36 -6.15 16.38
C LEU A 176 4.71 -4.79 16.72
N GLY A 177 4.07 -4.15 15.75
CA GLY A 177 3.57 -2.79 15.92
C GLY A 177 4.67 -1.73 15.86
N THR A 178 5.92 -2.13 15.66
CA THR A 178 7.06 -1.21 15.54
C THR A 178 6.85 -0.26 14.37
N VAL A 179 7.00 1.03 14.63
CA VAL A 179 6.96 2.08 13.60
C VAL A 179 8.40 2.31 13.10
N ASN A 180 8.66 1.92 11.88
CA ASN A 180 10.00 2.04 11.30
C ASN A 180 10.30 3.49 10.89
N PRO A 181 11.54 3.95 11.03
CA PRO A 181 11.94 5.30 10.66
C PRO A 181 12.12 5.44 9.14
N VAL A 182 11.02 5.23 8.39
CA VAL A 182 11.09 5.14 6.91
C VAL A 182 11.64 6.41 6.27
N ARG A 183 11.43 7.58 6.87
CA ARG A 183 12.04 8.82 6.36
C ARG A 183 13.56 8.70 6.32
N ARG A 184 14.15 8.27 7.43
CA ARG A 184 15.61 8.09 7.53
C ARG A 184 16.10 7.00 6.57
N MET A 185 15.34 5.91 6.46
CA MET A 185 15.66 4.82 5.52
C MET A 185 15.65 5.32 4.06
N ILE A 186 14.67 6.17 3.71
CA ILE A 186 14.56 6.76 2.37
C ILE A 186 15.78 7.69 2.11
N GLU A 187 16.14 8.52 3.09
CA GLU A 187 17.31 9.42 2.98
C GLU A 187 18.59 8.61 2.69
N ILE A 188 18.81 7.53 3.44
CA ILE A 188 19.96 6.64 3.24
C ILE A 188 19.89 6.04 1.82
N ALA A 189 18.78 5.40 1.45
CA ALA A 189 18.64 4.76 0.14
C ALA A 189 18.89 5.76 -1.01
N HIS A 190 18.36 6.97 -0.88
CA HIS A 190 18.53 8.01 -1.91
C HIS A 190 19.97 8.50 -2.02
N SER A 191 20.76 8.46 -0.96
CA SER A 191 22.19 8.80 -1.07
C SER A 191 22.93 7.81 -1.96
N TYR A 192 22.40 6.57 -2.07
CA TYR A 192 22.89 5.55 -3.00
C TYR A 192 22.12 5.53 -4.33
N SER A 193 21.22 6.49 -4.56
CA SER A 193 20.34 6.56 -5.75
C SER A 193 19.40 5.35 -5.89
N VAL A 194 19.04 4.70 -4.78
CA VAL A 194 18.18 3.51 -4.73
C VAL A 194 16.75 3.93 -4.36
N PRO A 195 15.73 3.54 -5.15
CA PRO A 195 14.34 3.81 -4.81
C PRO A 195 13.84 2.93 -3.66
N VAL A 196 12.81 3.43 -2.96
CA VAL A 196 12.23 2.73 -1.81
C VAL A 196 10.74 2.47 -2.07
N LEU A 197 10.31 1.23 -1.89
CA LEU A 197 8.91 0.82 -1.81
C LEU A 197 8.55 0.70 -0.32
N VAL A 198 7.52 1.40 0.11
CA VAL A 198 7.07 1.36 1.50
C VAL A 198 5.71 0.68 1.58
N ASP A 199 5.64 -0.42 2.34
CA ASP A 199 4.36 -1.05 2.68
C ASP A 199 3.70 -0.25 3.80
N GLY A 200 2.67 0.51 3.46
CA GLY A 200 1.90 1.34 4.38
C GLY A 200 0.60 0.69 4.88
N ALA A 201 0.44 -0.62 4.70
CA ALA A 201 -0.82 -1.31 5.04
C ALA A 201 -1.25 -1.08 6.49
N GLN A 202 -0.29 -1.05 7.41
CA GLN A 202 -0.60 -0.82 8.83
C GLN A 202 -0.53 0.67 9.23
N SER A 203 0.24 1.48 8.54
CA SER A 203 0.41 2.89 8.93
C SER A 203 -0.76 3.76 8.49
N THR A 204 -1.20 3.60 7.24
CA THR A 204 -2.18 4.50 6.61
C THR A 204 -3.52 4.59 7.35
N PRO A 205 -4.06 3.50 7.94
CA PRO A 205 -5.30 3.62 8.72
C PRO A 205 -5.11 4.20 10.13
N HIS A 206 -3.88 4.32 10.62
CA HIS A 206 -3.63 4.72 12.02
C HIS A 206 -3.11 6.14 12.19
N PHE A 207 -2.42 6.67 11.17
CA PHE A 207 -1.94 8.06 11.23
C PHE A 207 -1.81 8.64 9.82
N ALA A 208 -1.79 9.97 9.75
CA ALA A 208 -1.69 10.66 8.48
C ALA A 208 -0.34 10.34 7.79
N VAL A 209 -0.42 9.89 6.56
CA VAL A 209 0.77 9.64 5.73
C VAL A 209 0.83 10.73 4.66
N ASP A 210 1.85 11.56 4.73
CA ASP A 210 2.07 12.63 3.76
C ASP A 210 3.14 12.19 2.75
N MET A 211 2.70 11.84 1.57
CA MET A 211 3.59 11.31 0.52
C MET A 211 4.58 12.34 0.00
N GLN A 212 4.28 13.63 0.09
CA GLN A 212 5.23 14.66 -0.32
C GLN A 212 6.32 14.89 0.72
N SER A 213 5.99 14.75 1.96
CA SER A 213 6.98 14.86 3.05
C SER A 213 7.84 13.59 3.26
N UNK A 214 7.35 12.41 2.98
CA UNK A 214 8.06 11.21 3.07
C UNK A 214 9.03 11.08 2.00
N UNK A 215 8.86 12.35 1.44
CA UNK A 215 9.79 12.59 0.54
C UNK A 215 10.10 11.99 -0.68
N UNK A 216 10.18 12.11 -0.94
CA UNK A 216 10.57 11.81 -1.94
C UNK A 216 10.62 10.75 -2.88
N UNK A 217 10.55 10.11 -2.64
CA UNK A 217 10.77 9.21 -3.62
C UNK A 217 10.24 7.89 -3.26
N UNK A 218 9.45 8.03 -2.57
CA UNK A 218 8.97 6.76 -2.33
C UNK A 218 8.40 6.34 -3.58
N UNK A 219 8.74 5.52 -3.79
CA UNK A 219 8.30 4.97 -4.95
C UNK A 219 6.97 4.47 -4.87
N UNK A 220 6.63 4.08 -4.09
CA UNK A 220 5.35 3.61 -3.97
C UNK A 220 4.99 3.44 -2.53
N UNK A 221 4.13 3.66 -2.24
CA UNK A 221 3.58 3.32 -1.02
C UNK A 221 2.55 2.37 -1.34
N UNK A 222 2.51 1.49 -1.05
CA UNK A 222 1.55 0.56 -1.08
C UNK A 222 0.83 0.69 0.16
N SER A 223 -0.35 1.08 0.09
CA SER A 223 -1.25 0.98 1.25
C SER A 223 -2.43 0.08 0.91
N ALA A 224 -2.75 -0.80 1.84
CA ALA A 224 -3.89 -1.72 1.69
C ALA A 224 -5.15 -1.10 2.27
N ASP A 225 -6.25 -1.29 1.60
CA ASP A 225 -7.56 -0.90 2.12
C ASP A 225 -8.18 -1.95 3.05
N ILE A 226 -7.53 -3.11 3.23
CA ILE A 226 -8.01 -4.14 4.16
C ILE A 226 -8.27 -3.53 5.54
N ARG A 227 -7.53 -2.49 5.85
CA ARG A 227 -7.60 -1.80 7.15
C ARG A 227 -8.38 -0.50 7.10
N PHE A 228 -8.74 -0.03 5.92
CA PHE A 228 -9.75 1.01 5.78
C PHE A 228 -11.14 0.39 5.84
N THR A 229 -12.11 1.19 6.09
CA THR A 229 -13.51 0.76 6.15
C THR A 229 -14.13 0.49 4.78
N ALA A 230 -13.31 0.47 3.73
CA ALA A 230 -13.74 0.20 2.35
C ALA A 230 -13.90 -1.31 2.08
N PRO A 231 -14.66 -1.68 1.06
CA PRO A 231 -14.85 -3.09 0.70
C PRO A 231 -13.57 -3.76 0.18
N ARG A 232 -13.58 -5.08 0.18
CA ARG A 232 -12.44 -5.98 -0.10
C ARG A 232 -11.78 -5.82 -1.47
N ALA A 233 -11.52 -4.70 -2.01
CA ALA A 233 -10.98 -4.71 -3.36
C ALA A 233 -10.05 -3.55 -3.72
N TRP A 234 -9.69 -2.72 -2.79
CA TRP A 234 -9.03 -1.48 -3.17
C TRP A 234 -7.79 -1.25 -2.33
N ALA A 235 -6.65 -1.47 -2.91
CA ALA A 235 -5.40 -0.92 -2.41
C ALA A 235 -5.00 0.21 -3.34
N CYS A 236 -4.39 1.22 -2.77
CA CYS A 236 -3.85 2.32 -3.51
C CYS A 236 -2.34 2.15 -3.62
N PHE A 237 -1.86 2.11 -4.84
CA PHE A 237 -0.44 2.12 -5.13
C PHE A 237 -0.09 3.51 -5.68
N MET A 238 0.92 4.15 -5.11
CA MET A 238 1.41 5.42 -5.59
C MET A 238 2.77 5.26 -6.28
N ALA A 239 2.84 5.69 -7.53
CA ALA A 239 4.09 5.72 -8.27
C ALA A 239 4.46 7.19 -8.54
N LYS A 240 5.59 7.61 -8.03
CA LYS A 240 6.11 8.95 -8.33
C LYS A 240 6.51 9.03 -9.80
N ARG A 241 5.91 9.98 -10.51
CA ARG A 241 6.24 10.25 -11.91
C ARG A 241 7.58 10.99 -11.99
N ARG A 242 8.66 10.26 -12.19
CA ARG A 242 9.92 10.86 -12.68
C ARG A 242 9.94 10.71 -14.20
N GLY A 243 10.50 11.67 -14.90
CA GLY A 243 10.61 11.67 -16.34
C GLY A 243 11.52 10.60 -16.94
N SER A 244 11.66 9.48 -16.27
CA SER A 244 12.42 8.33 -16.77
C SER A 244 11.47 7.25 -17.28
N THR A 245 11.88 6.60 -18.32
CA THR A 245 11.18 5.55 -19.08
C THR A 245 10.58 4.46 -18.17
N GLY A 246 11.12 4.28 -16.98
CA GLY A 246 10.76 3.17 -16.10
C GLY A 246 9.47 3.34 -15.30
N CYS A 247 9.18 4.53 -14.82
CA CYS A 247 7.90 4.79 -14.15
C CYS A 247 6.73 4.73 -15.13
N ARG A 248 7.02 4.96 -16.41
CA ARG A 248 6.05 4.88 -17.48
C ARG A 248 5.55 3.45 -17.67
N LEU A 249 6.43 2.45 -17.60
CA LEU A 249 6.05 1.03 -17.78
C LEU A 249 5.13 0.54 -16.66
N ILE A 250 5.39 0.92 -15.40
CA ILE A 250 4.51 0.53 -14.28
C ILE A 250 3.12 1.17 -14.48
N TRP A 251 3.08 2.43 -14.90
CA TRP A 251 1.85 3.15 -15.13
C TRP A 251 1.07 2.60 -16.33
N GLU A 252 1.76 2.24 -17.42
CA GLU A 252 1.15 1.62 -18.60
C GLU A 252 0.62 0.21 -18.32
N ALA A 253 1.31 -0.55 -17.49
CA ALA A 253 0.86 -1.89 -17.09
C ALA A 253 -0.36 -1.85 -16.15
N ALA A 254 -0.58 -0.72 -15.47
CA ALA A 254 -1.70 -0.55 -14.53
C ALA A 254 -2.94 0.09 -15.15
N ARG A 255 -2.91 0.42 -16.47
CA ARG A 255 -4.05 0.88 -17.26
C ARG A 255 -4.77 -0.28 -17.93
#